data_a020790863a5a55799254d90afcaee43
#
_entry.id   a020790863a5a55799254d90afcaee43
#
_cell.length_a   1.000
_cell.length_b   1.000
_cell.length_c   1.000
_cell.angle_alpha   90.00
_cell.angle_beta   90.00
_cell.angle_gamma   90.00
#
_symmetry.space_group_name_H-M   'P 1'
#
loop_
_entity.id
_entity.type
_entity.pdbx_description
1 polymer ?
#
loop_
_entity_poly.entity_id
_entity_poly.type
_entity_poly.pdbx_seq_one_letter_code
_entity_poly.pdbx_strand_id
1 'polypeptide(L)'
;NACVYRDKHNDGYCAKLVTQVVKVKVLGMINISVLASGSIFTGEMLEPITGTDNPMSKMDLGMPFSRRPKAIKLDYRVKLTESPNRIRQTGFSKVSTVPGKDMPEMVVILQQRKENADGSITAKRVGTMIYKFAEDTNGWVDGRTFDIMYGNITTHPAYTKRMDLMRGDATIYARNSKGKNV
;
A
#
# COMPACT_ATOMS: atom_id res chain seq x y z
N ASN A 1 -19.30 -1.23 2.13
CA ASN A 1 -18.46 -1.54 3.28
C ASN A 1 -17.08 -0.95 3.06
N ALA A 2 -16.77 0.13 3.75
CA ALA A 2 -15.47 0.76 3.70
C ALA A 2 -14.47 -0.01 4.58
N CYS A 3 -13.21 -0.06 4.16
CA CYS A 3 -12.09 -0.54 4.97
C CYS A 3 -11.25 0.62 5.54
N VAL A 4 -11.68 1.84 5.23
CA VAL A 4 -11.08 3.08 5.72
C VAL A 4 -12.16 3.89 6.40
N TYR A 5 -11.95 4.25 7.65
CA TYR A 5 -12.90 4.97 8.48
C TYR A 5 -12.26 6.24 9.02
N ARG A 6 -13.09 7.23 9.31
CA ARG A 6 -12.67 8.38 10.09
C ARG A 6 -12.66 8.01 11.57
N ASP A 7 -11.57 8.29 12.27
CA ASP A 7 -11.45 8.14 13.72
C ASP A 7 -10.90 9.44 14.32
N LYS A 8 -10.94 9.55 15.62
CA LYS A 8 -10.45 10.74 16.35
C LYS A 8 -9.04 10.51 16.86
N HIS A 9 -8.22 11.55 16.79
CA HIS A 9 -6.93 11.65 17.47
C HIS A 9 -6.68 13.09 17.87
N ASN A 10 -6.44 13.33 19.16
CA ASN A 10 -6.36 14.65 19.76
C ASN A 10 -7.58 15.53 19.37
N ASP A 11 -7.34 16.77 18.95
CA ASP A 11 -8.41 17.70 18.51
C ASP A 11 -8.79 17.50 17.04
N GLY A 12 -8.24 16.50 16.37
CA GLY A 12 -8.42 16.25 14.94
C GLY A 12 -8.97 14.86 14.60
N TYR A 13 -8.73 14.48 13.36
CA TYR A 13 -9.16 13.20 12.79
C TYR A 13 -8.01 12.49 12.15
N CYS A 14 -8.09 11.16 12.16
CA CYS A 14 -7.15 10.26 11.51
C CYS A 14 -7.90 9.24 10.62
N ALA A 15 -7.17 8.55 9.79
CA ALA A 15 -7.66 7.42 9.03
C ALA A 15 -7.48 6.13 9.85
N LYS A 16 -8.57 5.41 10.09
CA LYS A 16 -8.57 4.07 10.65
C LYS A 16 -8.67 3.06 9.52
N LEU A 17 -7.64 2.25 9.35
CA LEU A 17 -7.54 1.23 8.32
C LEU A 17 -7.87 -0.13 8.93
N VAL A 18 -8.76 -0.90 8.29
CA VAL A 18 -9.22 -2.19 8.80
C VAL A 18 -9.19 -3.21 7.69
N THR A 19 -8.63 -4.39 7.95
CA THR A 19 -8.77 -5.55 7.07
C THR A 19 -10.00 -6.34 7.50
N GLN A 20 -10.93 -6.56 6.58
CA GLN A 20 -12.18 -7.27 6.86
C GLN A 20 -12.73 -8.01 5.65
N VAL A 21 -13.58 -9.00 5.91
CA VAL A 21 -14.31 -9.69 4.85
C VAL A 21 -15.50 -8.85 4.42
N VAL A 22 -15.53 -8.50 3.15
CA VAL A 22 -16.61 -7.74 2.52
C VAL A 22 -17.46 -8.68 1.68
N LYS A 23 -18.77 -8.64 1.88
CA LYS A 23 -19.73 -9.38 1.03
C LYS A 23 -20.20 -8.46 -0.10
N VAL A 24 -20.01 -8.92 -1.32
CA VAL A 24 -20.43 -8.20 -2.52
C VAL A 24 -21.47 -9.04 -3.27
N LYS A 25 -22.60 -8.44 -3.62
CA LYS A 25 -23.58 -9.05 -4.54
C LYS A 25 -23.24 -8.64 -5.97
N VAL A 26 -22.94 -9.63 -6.80
CA VAL A 26 -22.71 -9.42 -8.22
C VAL A 26 -23.98 -9.82 -9.00
N LEU A 27 -24.46 -8.93 -9.86
CA LEU A 27 -25.70 -9.12 -10.67
C LEU A 27 -26.93 -9.52 -9.85
N GLY A 28 -26.97 -9.17 -8.57
CA GLY A 28 -28.11 -9.48 -7.69
C GLY A 28 -28.27 -10.96 -7.26
N MET A 29 -27.50 -11.86 -7.84
CA MET A 29 -27.64 -13.31 -7.62
C MET A 29 -26.42 -13.98 -6.97
N ILE A 30 -25.21 -13.48 -7.21
CA ILE A 30 -23.98 -14.13 -6.72
C ILE A 30 -23.46 -13.38 -5.50
N ASN A 31 -23.44 -14.05 -4.35
CA ASN A 31 -22.82 -13.52 -3.15
C ASN A 31 -21.34 -13.91 -3.14
N ILE A 32 -20.47 -12.92 -3.23
CA ILE A 32 -19.01 -13.09 -3.17
C ILE A 32 -18.50 -12.51 -1.85
N SER A 33 -17.66 -13.27 -1.16
CA SER A 33 -16.93 -12.77 0.00
C SER A 33 -15.51 -12.45 -0.41
N VAL A 34 -15.08 -11.21 -0.21
CA VAL A 34 -13.74 -10.73 -0.53
C VAL A 34 -13.06 -10.23 0.73
N LEU A 35 -11.85 -10.70 0.98
CA LEU A 35 -10.99 -10.13 2.01
C LEU A 35 -10.43 -8.81 1.48
N ALA A 36 -10.85 -7.71 2.07
CA ALA A 36 -10.42 -6.37 1.70
C ALA A 36 -9.59 -5.75 2.83
N SER A 37 -8.43 -5.21 2.48
CA SER A 37 -7.59 -4.46 3.40
C SER A 37 -7.86 -2.96 3.31
N GLY A 38 -7.87 -2.29 4.45
CA GLY A 38 -7.86 -0.83 4.50
C GLY A 38 -6.50 -0.31 4.04
N SER A 39 -6.51 0.54 3.04
CA SER A 39 -5.29 1.10 2.47
C SER A 39 -5.48 2.58 2.14
N ILE A 40 -4.43 3.36 2.33
CA ILE A 40 -4.31 4.72 1.80
C ILE A 40 -3.02 4.81 0.99
N PHE A 41 -3.05 5.57 -0.07
CA PHE A 41 -1.90 5.75 -0.96
C PHE A 41 -1.91 7.15 -1.57
N THR A 42 -0.80 7.59 -2.10
CA THR A 42 -0.72 8.80 -2.91
C THR A 42 -1.02 8.46 -4.37
N GLY A 43 -1.85 9.26 -5.01
CA GLY A 43 -2.34 9.00 -6.37
C GLY A 43 -3.86 8.91 -6.41
N GLU A 44 -4.38 8.38 -7.50
CA GLU A 44 -5.82 8.23 -7.69
C GLU A 44 -6.21 6.85 -8.22
N MET A 45 -7.44 6.45 -7.95
CA MET A 45 -8.06 5.29 -8.57
C MET A 45 -8.74 5.74 -9.86
N LEU A 46 -8.30 5.21 -10.99
CA LEU A 46 -8.80 5.59 -12.32
C LEU A 46 -10.11 4.90 -12.65
N GLU A 47 -10.20 3.63 -12.25
CA GLU A 47 -11.36 2.77 -12.49
C GLU A 47 -11.62 1.88 -11.28
N PRO A 48 -12.87 1.46 -11.04
CA PRO A 48 -13.17 0.47 -10.02
C PRO A 48 -12.42 -0.85 -10.28
N ILE A 49 -11.86 -1.43 -9.23
CA ILE A 49 -11.24 -2.76 -9.31
C ILE A 49 -12.35 -3.80 -9.30
N THR A 50 -12.66 -4.34 -10.47
CA THR A 50 -13.75 -5.33 -10.68
C THR A 50 -13.24 -6.76 -10.83
N GLY A 51 -11.92 -6.96 -10.86
CA GLY A 51 -11.28 -8.26 -11.02
C GLY A 51 -10.01 -8.40 -10.21
N THR A 52 -9.46 -9.61 -10.19
CA THR A 52 -8.21 -9.92 -9.49
C THR A 52 -6.98 -9.81 -10.40
N ASP A 53 -7.21 -9.69 -11.71
CA ASP A 53 -6.14 -9.60 -12.69
C ASP A 53 -5.62 -8.16 -12.74
N ASN A 54 -4.36 -8.01 -12.35
CA ASN A 54 -3.63 -6.75 -12.39
C ASN A 54 -4.40 -5.52 -11.84
N PRO A 55 -4.87 -5.54 -10.58
CA PRO A 55 -5.64 -4.44 -10.01
C PRO A 55 -4.87 -3.12 -9.97
N MET A 56 -3.54 -3.18 -9.94
CA MET A 56 -2.68 -2.00 -9.91
C MET A 56 -2.76 -1.17 -11.21
N SER A 57 -3.09 -1.79 -12.35
CA SER A 57 -3.29 -1.07 -13.61
C SER A 57 -4.46 -0.09 -13.60
N LYS A 58 -5.35 -0.20 -12.61
CA LYS A 58 -6.50 0.70 -12.39
C LYS A 58 -6.15 1.91 -11.51
N MET A 59 -4.90 2.07 -11.17
CA MET A 59 -4.42 3.11 -10.25
C MET A 59 -3.31 3.92 -10.91
N ASP A 60 -3.39 5.23 -10.81
CA ASP A 60 -2.27 6.14 -11.08
C ASP A 60 -1.57 6.41 -9.74
N LEU A 61 -0.42 5.78 -9.54
CA LEU A 61 0.25 5.77 -8.25
C LEU A 61 1.34 6.83 -8.16
N GLY A 62 1.32 7.51 -7.02
CA GLY A 62 2.25 8.56 -6.68
C GLY A 62 1.69 9.96 -6.94
N MET A 63 2.46 10.93 -6.55
CA MET A 63 2.20 12.34 -6.78
C MET A 63 3.53 13.06 -7.03
N PRO A 64 3.53 14.15 -7.83
CA PRO A 64 4.73 14.96 -8.01
C PRO A 64 5.28 15.47 -6.68
N PHE A 65 6.57 15.31 -6.49
CA PHE A 65 7.24 15.73 -5.27
C PHE A 65 8.64 16.26 -5.58
N SER A 66 8.92 17.51 -5.25
CA SER A 66 10.14 18.21 -5.65
C SER A 66 11.22 18.25 -4.58
N ARG A 67 10.97 17.69 -3.40
CA ARG A 67 11.90 17.73 -2.27
C ARG A 67 12.55 16.37 -2.03
N ARG A 68 13.64 16.39 -1.26
CA ARG A 68 14.32 15.18 -0.79
C ARG A 68 14.13 15.05 0.74
N PRO A 69 13.02 14.45 1.18
CA PRO A 69 12.72 14.30 2.60
C PRO A 69 13.70 13.32 3.26
N LYS A 70 14.13 13.60 4.48
CA LYS A 70 14.95 12.68 5.26
C LYS A 70 14.13 11.55 5.87
N ALA A 71 12.89 11.86 6.26
CA ALA A 71 12.04 10.94 6.96
C ALA A 71 10.57 11.29 6.76
N ILE A 72 9.70 10.37 7.11
CA ILE A 72 8.27 10.61 7.35
C ILE A 72 8.03 10.61 8.86
N LYS A 73 7.20 11.55 9.34
CA LYS A 73 6.80 11.64 10.73
C LYS A 73 5.29 11.51 10.81
N LEU A 74 4.80 10.65 11.70
CA LEU A 74 3.37 10.44 11.90
C LEU A 74 3.05 9.97 13.32
N ASP A 75 1.79 10.15 13.67
CA ASP A 75 1.17 9.55 14.84
C ASP A 75 0.43 8.30 14.39
N TYR A 76 0.48 7.24 15.18
CA TYR A 76 -0.21 6.01 14.84
C TYR A 76 -0.60 5.19 16.07
N ARG A 77 -1.58 4.34 15.87
CA ARG A 77 -1.98 3.29 16.81
C ARG A 77 -2.20 2.00 16.04
N VAL A 78 -1.68 0.90 16.54
CA VAL A 78 -1.80 -0.41 15.92
C VAL A 78 -2.51 -1.37 16.87
N LYS A 79 -3.47 -2.11 16.34
CA LYS A 79 -4.09 -3.27 16.96
C LYS A 79 -4.04 -4.41 15.96
N LEU A 80 -3.23 -5.42 16.25
CA LEU A 80 -3.10 -6.61 15.43
C LEU A 80 -4.19 -7.62 15.79
N THR A 81 -4.46 -8.56 14.88
CA THR A 81 -5.27 -9.72 15.22
C THR A 81 -4.52 -10.62 16.19
N GLU A 82 -5.25 -11.24 17.11
CA GLU A 82 -4.70 -12.24 18.04
C GLU A 82 -4.42 -13.58 17.35
N SER A 83 -5.01 -13.80 16.18
CA SER A 83 -4.79 -15.03 15.41
C SER A 83 -3.32 -15.17 15.00
N PRO A 84 -2.69 -16.32 15.25
CA PRO A 84 -1.33 -16.60 14.81
C PRO A 84 -1.24 -16.85 13.31
N ASN A 85 -2.36 -16.94 12.61
CA ASN A 85 -2.46 -17.27 11.21
C ASN A 85 -3.13 -16.14 10.42
N ARG A 86 -2.66 -15.97 9.19
CA ARG A 86 -3.26 -15.09 8.18
C ARG A 86 -4.23 -15.86 7.31
N ILE A 87 -5.16 -15.14 6.73
CA ILE A 87 -6.04 -15.66 5.69
C ILE A 87 -5.50 -15.19 4.34
N ARG A 88 -5.26 -16.12 3.44
CA ARG A 88 -4.96 -15.87 2.04
C ARG A 88 -6.18 -16.19 1.20
N GLN A 89 -6.64 -15.23 0.43
CA GLN A 89 -7.69 -15.44 -0.56
C GLN A 89 -7.10 -15.37 -1.97
N THR A 90 -7.42 -16.37 -2.79
CA THR A 90 -7.11 -16.39 -4.21
C THR A 90 -8.43 -16.45 -5.00
N GLY A 91 -8.60 -15.50 -5.93
CA GLY A 91 -9.88 -15.35 -6.62
C GLY A 91 -11.01 -14.95 -5.67
N PHE A 92 -12.23 -15.23 -6.05
CA PHE A 92 -13.43 -14.77 -5.34
C PHE A 92 -13.92 -15.68 -4.21
N SER A 93 -13.35 -16.84 -4.02
CA SER A 93 -13.91 -17.80 -3.06
C SER A 93 -12.91 -18.72 -2.39
N LYS A 94 -11.70 -18.85 -2.90
CA LYS A 94 -10.74 -19.78 -2.33
C LYS A 94 -9.98 -19.13 -1.17
N VAL A 95 -10.34 -19.55 0.04
CA VAL A 95 -9.72 -19.08 1.28
C VAL A 95 -8.84 -20.18 1.85
N SER A 96 -7.62 -19.83 2.23
CA SER A 96 -6.69 -20.73 2.92
C SER A 96 -6.03 -20.02 4.10
N THR A 97 -5.70 -20.81 5.12
CA THR A 97 -4.95 -20.33 6.28
C THR A 97 -3.45 -20.41 5.98
N VAL A 98 -2.73 -19.35 6.27
CA VAL A 98 -1.28 -19.27 6.07
C VAL A 98 -0.63 -18.91 7.41
N PRO A 99 0.44 -19.60 7.83
CA PRO A 99 1.14 -19.28 9.08
C PRO A 99 1.65 -17.84 9.11
N GLY A 100 1.68 -17.27 10.31
CA GLY A 100 2.19 -15.94 10.60
C GLY A 100 1.09 -14.89 10.78
N LYS A 101 1.36 -13.89 11.62
CA LYS A 101 0.45 -12.77 11.88
C LYS A 101 0.29 -11.89 10.64
N ASP A 102 -0.90 -11.36 10.47
CA ASP A 102 -1.12 -10.24 9.56
C ASP A 102 -0.60 -8.95 10.22
N MET A 103 0.22 -8.21 9.48
CA MET A 103 0.89 -7.01 9.99
C MET A 103 0.68 -5.86 9.02
N PRO A 104 0.18 -4.71 9.48
CA PRO A 104 0.14 -3.50 8.66
C PRO A 104 1.54 -3.11 8.19
N GLU A 105 1.60 -2.51 7.02
CA GLU A 105 2.84 -2.11 6.41
C GLU A 105 2.74 -0.69 5.87
N MET A 106 3.78 0.11 6.11
CA MET A 106 3.94 1.42 5.51
C MET A 106 5.08 1.37 4.51
N VAL A 107 4.81 1.77 3.29
CA VAL A 107 5.79 1.78 2.19
C VAL A 107 5.89 3.19 1.63
N VAL A 108 7.10 3.72 1.57
CA VAL A 108 7.42 4.98 0.89
C VAL A 108 8.42 4.69 -0.21
N ILE A 109 8.08 5.11 -1.42
CA ILE A 109 8.95 4.98 -2.59
C ILE A 109 9.05 6.36 -3.25
N LEU A 110 10.28 6.87 -3.33
CA LEU A 110 10.57 8.06 -4.10
C LEU A 110 11.20 7.65 -5.42
N GLN A 111 10.62 8.12 -6.50
CA GLN A 111 11.02 7.78 -7.86
C GLN A 111 11.33 9.02 -8.67
N GLN A 112 12.35 8.92 -9.50
CA GLN A 112 12.55 9.84 -10.61
C GLN A 112 11.93 9.19 -11.85
N ARG A 113 10.90 9.80 -12.41
CA ARG A 113 10.17 9.29 -13.57
C ARG A 113 10.48 10.11 -14.81
N LYS A 114 10.58 9.45 -15.97
CA LYS A 114 10.75 10.07 -17.28
C LYS A 114 9.83 9.37 -18.26
N GLU A 115 9.03 10.15 -18.98
CA GLU A 115 8.26 9.65 -20.11
C GLU A 115 9.18 9.54 -21.33
N ASN A 116 9.12 8.41 -22.01
CA ASN A 116 9.86 8.12 -23.22
C ASN A 116 9.05 8.53 -24.47
N ALA A 117 9.68 8.57 -25.62
CA ALA A 117 9.05 8.97 -26.88
C ALA A 117 7.88 8.06 -27.29
N ASP A 118 7.90 6.79 -26.92
CA ASP A 118 6.83 5.81 -27.14
C ASP A 118 5.66 5.96 -26.15
N GLY A 119 5.75 6.84 -25.16
CA GLY A 119 4.76 7.07 -24.12
C GLY A 119 4.86 6.11 -22.92
N SER A 120 5.87 5.24 -22.90
CA SER A 120 6.20 4.46 -21.70
C SER A 120 6.86 5.34 -20.65
N ILE A 121 6.81 4.93 -19.38
CA ILE A 121 7.46 5.64 -18.28
C ILE A 121 8.63 4.81 -17.75
N THR A 122 9.82 5.37 -17.84
CA THR A 122 10.98 4.85 -17.11
C THR A 122 11.03 5.48 -15.74
N ALA A 123 11.14 4.66 -14.72
CA ALA A 123 11.22 5.13 -13.36
C ALA A 123 12.47 4.57 -12.66
N LYS A 124 13.12 5.42 -11.88
CA LYS A 124 14.29 5.07 -11.08
C LYS A 124 14.00 5.35 -9.62
N ARG A 125 14.13 4.34 -8.76
CA ARG A 125 14.05 4.53 -7.32
C ARG A 125 15.20 5.40 -6.84
N VAL A 126 14.89 6.42 -6.07
CA VAL A 126 15.89 7.33 -5.47
C VAL A 126 15.86 7.27 -3.95
N GLY A 127 14.74 6.92 -3.35
CA GLY A 127 14.62 6.74 -1.91
C GLY A 127 13.52 5.75 -1.55
N THR A 128 13.65 5.09 -0.42
CA THR A 128 12.66 4.12 0.04
C THR A 128 12.66 3.96 1.55
N MET A 129 11.52 3.59 2.08
CA MET A 129 11.32 3.13 3.45
C MET A 129 10.20 2.09 3.45
N ILE A 130 10.41 0.98 4.13
CA ILE A 130 9.36 -0.01 4.43
C ILE A 130 9.40 -0.27 5.93
N TYR A 131 8.24 -0.14 6.56
CA TYR A 131 8.09 -0.45 7.98
C TYR A 131 6.88 -1.36 8.19
N LYS A 132 7.11 -2.47 8.90
CA LYS A 132 6.05 -3.38 9.36
C LYS A 132 5.74 -3.10 10.81
N PHE A 133 4.46 -2.92 11.08
CA PHE A 133 3.96 -2.79 12.44
C PHE A 133 3.73 -4.19 12.99
N ALA A 134 4.76 -4.74 13.63
CA ALA A 134 4.78 -6.14 14.08
C ALA A 134 4.12 -6.37 15.45
N GLU A 135 3.84 -5.29 16.18
CA GLU A 135 3.34 -5.34 17.55
C GLU A 135 2.19 -4.37 17.75
N ASP A 136 1.31 -4.71 18.68
CA ASP A 136 0.30 -3.79 19.18
C ASP A 136 0.97 -2.60 19.85
N THR A 137 0.38 -1.42 19.68
CA THR A 137 0.77 -0.27 20.49
C THR A 137 -0.13 -0.16 21.72
N ASN A 138 0.46 0.20 22.83
CA ASN A 138 -0.29 0.49 24.06
C ASN A 138 -0.80 1.94 24.04
N GLY A 139 -1.79 2.19 23.18
CA GLY A 139 -2.28 3.54 22.89
C GLY A 139 -1.65 4.16 21.63
N TRP A 140 -1.67 5.48 21.57
CA TRP A 140 -1.07 6.25 20.49
C TRP A 140 0.44 6.38 20.65
N VAL A 141 1.14 6.34 19.53
CA VAL A 141 2.58 6.66 19.41
C VAL A 141 2.66 7.95 18.61
N ASP A 142 2.94 9.04 19.29
CA ASP A 142 2.95 10.37 18.70
C ASP A 142 4.33 10.76 18.17
N GLY A 143 4.33 11.38 17.00
CA GLY A 143 5.51 12.01 16.41
C GLY A 143 6.64 11.07 16.05
N ARG A 144 6.39 9.77 15.83
CA ARG A 144 7.45 8.86 15.44
C ARG A 144 7.98 9.15 14.04
N THR A 145 9.29 9.15 13.93
CA THR A 145 10.01 9.39 12.69
C THR A 145 10.51 8.07 12.10
N PHE A 146 10.37 7.93 10.79
CA PHE A 146 10.82 6.79 9.98
C PHE A 146 11.73 7.30 8.87
N ASP A 147 13.00 6.92 8.91
CA ASP A 147 14.00 7.42 7.98
C ASP A 147 13.83 6.86 6.59
N ILE A 148 14.04 7.69 5.58
CA ILE A 148 14.04 7.31 4.16
C ILE A 148 15.47 7.05 3.73
N MET A 149 15.72 5.86 3.23
CA MET A 149 17.02 5.42 2.74
C MET A 149 17.23 5.80 1.28
N TYR A 150 18.39 6.35 0.97
CA TYR A 150 18.78 6.81 -0.36
C TYR A 150 20.01 6.06 -0.89
N GLY A 151 20.19 6.11 -2.22
CA GLY A 151 21.35 5.54 -2.89
C GLY A 151 21.36 4.01 -2.92
N ASN A 152 22.55 3.42 -2.90
CA ASN A 152 22.71 1.97 -2.82
C ASN A 152 22.56 1.52 -1.36
N ILE A 153 21.47 0.83 -1.10
CA ILE A 153 21.10 0.37 0.25
C ILE A 153 21.22 -1.15 0.39
N THR A 154 21.76 -1.85 -0.61
CA THR A 154 21.82 -3.33 -0.62
C THR A 154 22.62 -3.92 0.53
N THR A 155 23.52 -3.16 1.12
CA THR A 155 24.31 -3.54 2.29
C THR A 155 23.71 -3.07 3.61
N HIS A 156 22.60 -2.31 3.57
CA HIS A 156 21.96 -1.82 4.78
C HIS A 156 21.23 -2.95 5.53
N PRO A 157 21.35 -3.08 6.86
CA PRO A 157 20.74 -4.18 7.63
C PRO A 157 19.21 -4.27 7.46
N ALA A 158 18.55 -3.16 7.24
CA ALA A 158 17.10 -3.11 7.02
C ALA A 158 16.70 -3.34 5.56
N TYR A 159 17.65 -3.59 4.65
CA TYR A 159 17.34 -3.80 3.23
C TYR A 159 16.56 -5.08 3.00
N THR A 160 15.56 -4.99 2.16
CA THR A 160 14.84 -6.13 1.61
C THR A 160 14.67 -5.96 0.10
N LYS A 161 14.55 -7.06 -0.65
CA LYS A 161 14.32 -7.01 -2.11
C LYS A 161 13.06 -6.21 -2.49
N ARG A 162 12.07 -6.14 -1.61
CA ARG A 162 10.88 -5.32 -1.81
C ARG A 162 11.16 -3.82 -1.87
N MET A 163 12.30 -3.37 -1.38
CA MET A 163 12.71 -1.97 -1.49
C MET A 163 13.13 -1.59 -2.91
N ASP A 164 13.44 -2.58 -3.74
CA ASP A 164 13.76 -2.41 -5.17
C ASP A 164 12.54 -2.56 -6.07
N LEU A 165 11.37 -2.17 -5.62
CA LEU A 165 10.05 -2.35 -6.26
C LEU A 165 9.91 -1.80 -7.70
N MET A 166 11.00 -1.64 -8.39
CA MET A 166 11.06 -1.23 -9.79
C MET A 166 11.26 -2.40 -10.75
N ARG A 167 11.27 -3.65 -10.24
CA ARG A 167 11.60 -4.83 -11.03
C ARG A 167 10.60 -5.94 -10.80
N GLY A 168 10.16 -6.56 -11.88
CA GLY A 168 9.37 -7.79 -11.90
C GLY A 168 7.90 -7.58 -11.57
N ASP A 169 7.45 -8.34 -10.65
CA ASP A 169 6.08 -8.60 -10.24
C ASP A 169 5.36 -7.45 -9.49
N ALA A 170 6.05 -6.34 -9.21
CA ALA A 170 5.46 -5.15 -8.58
C ALA A 170 5.50 -3.96 -9.53
N THR A 171 4.76 -4.02 -10.60
CA THR A 171 4.59 -2.88 -11.52
C THR A 171 3.83 -1.77 -10.82
N ILE A 172 4.41 -0.58 -10.79
CA ILE A 172 3.74 0.64 -10.34
C ILE A 172 3.33 1.40 -11.59
N TYR A 173 2.03 1.53 -11.75
CA TYR A 173 1.46 2.24 -12.89
C TYR A 173 1.42 3.74 -12.65
N ALA A 174 1.58 4.49 -13.73
CA ALA A 174 1.43 5.94 -13.74
C ALA A 174 0.81 6.38 -15.08
N ARG A 175 0.11 7.50 -15.05
CA ARG A 175 -0.47 8.09 -16.24
C ARG A 175 0.57 8.88 -17.03
N ASN A 176 0.69 8.63 -18.32
CA ASN A 176 1.55 9.39 -19.21
C ASN A 176 0.87 10.69 -19.69
N SER A 177 1.59 11.52 -20.45
CA SER A 177 1.09 12.79 -21.00
C SER A 177 -0.14 12.65 -21.91
N LYS A 178 -0.36 11.45 -22.48
CA LYS A 178 -1.53 11.10 -23.30
C LYS A 178 -2.70 10.59 -22.49
N GLY A 179 -2.60 10.61 -21.15
CA GLY A 179 -3.64 10.12 -20.26
C GLY A 179 -3.75 8.60 -20.17
N LYS A 180 -2.81 7.85 -20.77
CA LYS A 180 -2.77 6.39 -20.69
C LYS A 180 -2.02 5.94 -19.45
N ASN A 181 -2.57 4.98 -18.72
CA ASN A 181 -1.90 4.35 -17.59
C ASN A 181 -0.91 3.29 -18.09
N VAL A 182 0.35 3.43 -17.75
CA VAL A 182 1.48 2.63 -18.27
C VAL A 182 2.41 2.18 -17.15
#